data_70e88f570c3b6ecc29f03b08c68c13ff
#
_entry.id   70e88f570c3b6ecc29f03b08c68c13ff
#
_cell.length_a   1.000
_cell.length_b   1.000
_cell.length_c   1.000
_cell.angle_alpha   90.00
_cell.angle_beta   90.00
_cell.angle_gamma   90.00
#
_symmetry.space_group_name_H-M   'P 1'
#
loop_
_entity.id
_entity.type
_entity.pdbx_description
1 polymer ?
#
loop_
_entity_poly.entity_id
_entity_poly.type
_entity_poly.pdbx_seq_one_letter_code
_entity_poly.pdbx_strand_id
1 'polypeptide(L)'
;MRSTLLWLRKWLHATGGVIVFTSSLISPTEAFGQTKSYVVTELTGEDAAQVPSKLNNLGDIVGRKAGSGAGAPRATLWGHSHHSKAKHLGVFPGGDYSSANAINDAGEVAGASNTGTAILPFVWSDKGGLQRVPLLAGDNCGEAVAINKHGHVVSNSSGPTGCRAVLWTRKTGGRDLGTLPGGSYSRAHDLNDSDEVAGVAASPAGDRAVLWTKSGDARDLGTLPGDLTSEAMAINNAGDVVGYSKGPSGMRAFLWTKGGGMQELGILPGGNSSRALAINDSGTVVGSSDSASGGHAFVWEKQTGIVDLNEAGLGALGIVLVEAHAINRKGEILAMGEMDHGGMAPEDHICAPAPPLSFLLTPTDAP
;
A
#
# COMPACT_ATOMS: atom_id res chain seq x y z
N MET A 1 8.04 -25.00 23.97
CA MET A 1 7.00 -24.28 23.21
C MET A 1 7.42 -23.86 21.79
N ARG A 2 8.61 -23.28 21.56
CA ARG A 2 9.06 -22.85 20.20
C ARG A 2 9.12 -23.99 19.17
N SER A 3 9.59 -25.18 19.54
CA SER A 3 9.69 -26.35 18.65
C SER A 3 8.33 -26.93 18.25
N THR A 4 7.35 -26.84 19.11
CA THR A 4 5.99 -27.36 18.88
C THR A 4 5.21 -26.45 17.91
N LEU A 5 5.40 -25.14 18.00
CA LEU A 5 4.79 -24.16 17.09
C LEU A 5 5.36 -24.25 15.67
N LEU A 6 6.67 -24.46 15.52
CA LEU A 6 7.30 -24.71 14.21
C LEU A 6 6.79 -26.02 13.57
N TRP A 7 6.49 -27.03 14.39
CA TRP A 7 5.95 -28.31 13.90
C TRP A 7 4.48 -28.18 13.50
N LEU A 8 3.68 -27.44 14.27
CA LEU A 8 2.30 -27.10 13.93
C LEU A 8 2.21 -26.25 12.62
N ARG A 9 3.12 -25.29 12.43
CA ARG A 9 3.21 -24.52 11.19
C ARG A 9 3.56 -25.39 9.98
N LYS A 10 4.54 -26.30 10.10
CA LYS A 10 4.88 -27.23 9.03
C LYS A 10 3.71 -28.17 8.68
N TRP A 11 2.89 -28.54 9.67
CA TRP A 11 1.72 -29.39 9.47
C TRP A 11 0.56 -28.63 8.80
N LEU A 12 0.32 -27.39 9.22
CA LEU A 12 -0.70 -26.49 8.66
C LEU A 12 -0.35 -26.00 7.24
N HIS A 13 0.91 -25.76 6.92
CA HIS A 13 1.35 -25.49 5.55
C HIS A 13 1.11 -26.69 4.60
N ALA A 14 1.23 -27.91 5.11
CA ALA A 14 0.96 -29.12 4.32
C ALA A 14 -0.53 -29.36 4.06
N THR A 15 -1.43 -28.73 4.83
CA THR A 15 -2.89 -28.91 4.74
C THR A 15 -3.65 -27.69 4.22
N GLY A 16 -2.95 -26.60 3.84
CA GLY A 16 -3.60 -25.37 3.33
C GLY A 16 -4.47 -24.64 4.37
N GLY A 17 -4.16 -24.77 5.66
CA GLY A 17 -4.92 -24.17 6.76
C GLY A 17 -4.59 -22.70 7.01
N VAL A 18 -5.60 -21.88 7.28
CA VAL A 18 -5.45 -20.50 7.77
C VAL A 18 -5.11 -20.55 9.26
N ILE A 19 -4.02 -19.89 9.65
CA ILE A 19 -3.67 -19.73 11.06
C ILE A 19 -4.34 -18.44 11.54
N VAL A 20 -5.40 -18.55 12.33
CA VAL A 20 -6.07 -17.41 12.96
C VAL A 20 -5.48 -17.23 14.36
N PHE A 21 -4.88 -16.07 14.60
CA PHE A 21 -4.45 -15.67 15.93
C PHE A 21 -5.37 -14.58 16.46
N THR A 22 -5.94 -14.78 17.65
CA THR A 22 -6.65 -13.75 18.39
C THR A 22 -5.69 -13.17 19.43
N SER A 23 -5.28 -11.93 19.23
CA SER A 23 -4.53 -11.19 20.24
C SER A 23 -5.26 -9.88 20.53
N SER A 24 -5.41 -9.55 21.81
CA SER A 24 -5.93 -8.25 22.24
C SER A 24 -4.76 -7.36 22.61
N LEU A 25 -4.71 -6.15 22.06
CA LEU A 25 -3.84 -5.08 22.52
C LEU A 25 -4.30 -4.69 23.93
N ILE A 26 -3.59 -5.11 24.97
CA ILE A 26 -3.82 -4.67 26.33
C ILE A 26 -2.69 -3.69 26.66
N SER A 27 -3.00 -2.40 26.67
CA SER A 27 -2.08 -1.39 27.20
C SER A 27 -2.19 -1.35 28.73
N PRO A 28 -1.06 -1.34 29.49
CA PRO A 28 -1.08 -1.37 30.96
C PRO A 28 -1.32 -0.01 31.63
N THR A 29 -1.75 1.03 30.93
CA THR A 29 -2.02 2.35 31.51
C THR A 29 -3.43 2.82 31.21
N GLU A 30 -4.27 2.83 32.24
CA GLU A 30 -5.64 3.36 32.30
C GLU A 30 -5.69 4.89 32.14
N ALA A 31 -5.34 5.45 30.95
CA ALA A 31 -5.48 6.91 30.77
C ALA A 31 -5.77 7.38 29.34
N PHE A 32 -5.66 6.56 28.30
CA PHE A 32 -5.94 6.96 26.91
C PHE A 32 -6.74 5.87 26.19
N GLY A 33 -7.77 6.29 25.47
CA GLY A 33 -8.79 5.59 24.70
C GLY A 33 -8.56 4.11 24.37
N GLN A 34 -9.66 3.37 24.22
CA GLN A 34 -9.66 1.93 23.91
C GLN A 34 -8.73 1.61 22.73
N THR A 35 -7.69 0.84 22.99
CA THR A 35 -6.82 0.30 21.93
C THR A 35 -7.60 -0.74 21.13
N LYS A 36 -7.65 -0.58 19.80
CA LYS A 36 -8.30 -1.55 18.91
C LYS A 36 -7.58 -2.89 18.99
N SER A 37 -8.34 -3.96 19.12
CA SER A 37 -7.85 -5.33 18.99
C SER A 37 -8.02 -5.82 17.56
N TYR A 38 -7.10 -6.67 17.10
CA TYR A 38 -7.13 -7.22 15.74
C TYR A 38 -7.05 -8.75 15.76
N VAL A 39 -7.82 -9.39 14.89
CA VAL A 39 -7.55 -10.76 14.46
C VAL A 39 -6.53 -10.69 13.33
N VAL A 40 -5.39 -11.36 13.51
CA VAL A 40 -4.32 -11.39 12.52
C VAL A 40 -4.37 -12.69 11.74
N THR A 41 -4.55 -12.60 10.42
CA THR A 41 -4.61 -13.73 9.51
C THR A 41 -3.41 -13.68 8.57
N GLU A 42 -2.57 -14.72 8.58
CA GLU A 42 -1.49 -14.85 7.61
C GLU A 42 -2.08 -15.21 6.25
N LEU A 43 -1.76 -14.41 5.23
CA LEU A 43 -2.20 -14.66 3.86
C LEU A 43 -1.23 -15.65 3.19
N THR A 44 -1.40 -16.93 3.55
CA THR A 44 -0.62 -18.04 2.97
C THR A 44 -1.42 -18.75 1.91
N GLY A 45 -0.74 -19.30 0.90
CA GLY A 45 -1.29 -20.23 -0.09
C GLY A 45 -0.25 -21.27 -0.43
N GLU A 46 -0.65 -22.33 -1.16
CA GLU A 46 0.22 -23.45 -1.58
C GLU A 46 1.47 -23.01 -2.39
N ASP A 47 1.53 -21.74 -2.80
CA ASP A 47 2.66 -21.17 -3.53
C ASP A 47 3.18 -19.95 -2.78
N ALA A 48 4.29 -20.09 -2.11
CA ALA A 48 5.08 -19.00 -1.52
C ALA A 48 5.37 -17.91 -2.57
N ALA A 49 5.20 -16.64 -2.21
CA ALA A 49 5.39 -15.41 -2.97
C ALA A 49 4.10 -14.76 -3.49
N GLN A 50 3.14 -14.54 -2.59
CA GLN A 50 2.03 -13.62 -2.79
C GLN A 50 2.44 -12.24 -2.24
N VAL A 51 2.30 -11.21 -3.07
CA VAL A 51 2.52 -9.82 -2.66
C VAL A 51 1.20 -9.07 -2.85
N PRO A 52 0.38 -8.97 -1.79
CA PRO A 52 -0.85 -8.17 -1.83
C PRO A 52 -0.48 -6.69 -1.94
N SER A 53 -1.28 -5.93 -2.69
CA SER A 53 -1.06 -4.50 -2.93
C SER A 53 -2.15 -3.66 -2.29
N LYS A 54 -3.42 -4.02 -2.49
CA LYS A 54 -4.59 -3.25 -2.00
C LYS A 54 -5.75 -4.18 -1.68
N LEU A 55 -6.68 -3.67 -0.85
CA LEU A 55 -7.96 -4.30 -0.57
C LEU A 55 -9.10 -3.30 -0.78
N ASN A 56 -10.30 -3.82 -1.14
CA ASN A 56 -11.53 -3.02 -1.22
C ASN A 56 -12.34 -3.10 0.09
N ASN A 57 -13.48 -2.39 0.15
CA ASN A 57 -14.35 -2.41 1.33
C ASN A 57 -15.17 -3.70 1.47
N LEU A 58 -15.15 -4.58 0.49
CA LEU A 58 -15.74 -5.91 0.56
C LEU A 58 -14.76 -6.93 1.17
N GLY A 59 -13.47 -6.59 1.27
CA GLY A 59 -12.40 -7.46 1.74
C GLY A 59 -11.74 -8.27 0.61
N ASP A 60 -12.03 -7.95 -0.67
CA ASP A 60 -11.28 -8.52 -1.77
C ASP A 60 -9.89 -7.90 -1.82
N ILE A 61 -8.88 -8.72 -2.06
CA ILE A 61 -7.47 -8.35 -2.09
C ILE A 61 -6.93 -8.53 -3.50
N VAL A 62 -6.12 -7.59 -3.96
CA VAL A 62 -5.38 -7.71 -5.22
C VAL A 62 -3.89 -7.57 -5.01
N GLY A 63 -3.13 -8.09 -5.93
CA GLY A 63 -1.68 -8.03 -5.92
C GLY A 63 -1.07 -8.86 -7.03
N ARG A 64 0.08 -9.46 -6.74
CA ARG A 64 0.74 -10.39 -7.66
C ARG A 64 1.07 -11.69 -6.96
N LYS A 65 0.99 -12.79 -7.70
CA LYS A 65 1.41 -14.12 -7.28
C LYS A 65 2.49 -14.60 -8.23
N ALA A 66 3.54 -15.24 -7.69
CA ALA A 66 4.54 -15.90 -8.51
C ALA A 66 3.88 -16.96 -9.41
N GLY A 67 4.38 -17.07 -10.64
CA GLY A 67 3.99 -18.15 -11.53
C GLY A 67 4.46 -19.51 -10.98
N SER A 68 3.84 -20.61 -11.39
CA SER A 68 4.29 -21.95 -11.06
C SER A 68 5.72 -22.17 -11.55
N GLY A 69 6.61 -22.67 -10.70
CA GLY A 69 8.03 -22.79 -10.98
C GLY A 69 8.74 -21.44 -11.05
N ALA A 70 9.62 -21.24 -12.04
CA ALA A 70 10.33 -19.97 -12.27
C ALA A 70 9.53 -18.95 -13.11
N GLY A 71 8.20 -19.09 -13.18
CA GLY A 71 7.33 -18.21 -13.98
C GLY A 71 7.24 -16.80 -13.43
N ALA A 72 7.11 -15.82 -14.34
CA ALA A 72 6.97 -14.40 -13.96
C ALA A 72 5.68 -14.18 -13.14
N PRO A 73 5.67 -13.19 -12.21
CA PRO A 73 4.49 -12.86 -11.41
C PRO A 73 3.27 -12.47 -12.24
N ARG A 74 2.08 -12.82 -11.74
CA ARG A 74 0.78 -12.56 -12.38
C ARG A 74 -0.11 -11.72 -11.47
N ALA A 75 -0.78 -10.73 -12.06
CA ALA A 75 -1.86 -10.02 -11.40
C ALA A 75 -2.93 -11.00 -10.91
N THR A 76 -3.28 -10.91 -9.65
CA THR A 76 -4.14 -11.89 -8.98
C THR A 76 -5.16 -11.16 -8.10
N LEU A 77 -6.38 -11.69 -8.08
CA LEU A 77 -7.49 -11.29 -7.21
C LEU A 77 -7.81 -12.46 -6.26
N TRP A 78 -7.83 -12.17 -4.96
CA TRP A 78 -8.31 -13.05 -3.91
C TRP A 78 -9.62 -12.48 -3.35
N GLY A 79 -10.71 -13.25 -3.45
CA GLY A 79 -12.01 -12.84 -2.89
C GLY A 79 -11.99 -12.83 -1.35
N HIS A 80 -12.90 -12.05 -0.77
CA HIS A 80 -13.01 -11.78 0.66
C HIS A 80 -13.07 -13.01 1.57
N SER A 81 -13.49 -14.15 1.08
CA SER A 81 -13.47 -15.39 1.88
C SER A 81 -12.06 -15.95 2.11
N HIS A 82 -11.02 -15.38 1.49
CA HIS A 82 -9.61 -15.78 1.52
C HIS A 82 -9.35 -17.28 1.27
N HIS A 83 -10.40 -18.09 1.31
CA HIS A 83 -10.44 -19.51 0.96
C HIS A 83 -10.86 -19.73 -0.49
N SER A 84 -11.29 -18.67 -1.20
CA SER A 84 -11.62 -18.75 -2.61
C SER A 84 -10.35 -18.91 -3.43
N LYS A 85 -10.42 -19.74 -4.48
CA LYS A 85 -9.30 -19.94 -5.39
C LYS A 85 -8.85 -18.60 -5.98
N ALA A 86 -7.56 -18.30 -5.87
CA ALA A 86 -6.94 -17.10 -6.45
C ALA A 86 -7.25 -17.01 -7.96
N LYS A 87 -7.74 -15.85 -8.41
CA LYS A 87 -8.06 -15.59 -9.80
C LYS A 87 -6.93 -14.83 -10.47
N HIS A 88 -6.24 -15.46 -11.41
CA HIS A 88 -5.26 -14.76 -12.25
C HIS A 88 -5.99 -13.89 -13.28
N LEU A 89 -5.59 -12.62 -13.39
CA LEU A 89 -6.25 -11.65 -14.28
C LEU A 89 -5.73 -11.69 -15.72
N GLY A 90 -4.62 -12.42 -15.95
CA GLY A 90 -4.00 -12.56 -17.26
C GLY A 90 -2.87 -11.57 -17.51
N VAL A 91 -2.44 -11.51 -18.77
CA VAL A 91 -1.41 -10.61 -19.31
C VAL A 91 -1.81 -10.14 -20.70
N PHE A 92 -1.22 -9.05 -21.17
CA PHE A 92 -1.36 -8.67 -22.57
C PHE A 92 -0.71 -9.68 -23.52
N PRO A 93 -1.16 -9.78 -24.78
CA PRO A 93 -0.54 -10.65 -25.77
C PRO A 93 0.97 -10.39 -25.91
N GLY A 94 1.75 -11.47 -25.90
CA GLY A 94 3.21 -11.43 -25.93
C GLY A 94 3.91 -11.20 -24.59
N GLY A 95 3.13 -10.93 -23.53
CA GLY A 95 3.66 -10.70 -22.19
C GLY A 95 3.71 -11.96 -21.32
N ASP A 96 4.51 -11.87 -20.26
CA ASP A 96 4.67 -12.92 -19.26
C ASP A 96 4.55 -12.38 -17.82
N TYR A 97 4.38 -11.06 -17.63
CA TYR A 97 4.28 -10.38 -16.34
C TYR A 97 3.01 -9.54 -16.24
N SER A 98 2.37 -9.53 -15.07
CA SER A 98 1.37 -8.53 -14.68
C SER A 98 1.34 -8.32 -13.17
N SER A 99 0.92 -7.13 -12.74
CA SER A 99 0.66 -6.77 -11.34
C SER A 99 -0.69 -6.08 -11.22
N ALA A 100 -1.45 -6.40 -10.17
CA ALA A 100 -2.65 -5.66 -9.78
C ALA A 100 -2.28 -4.70 -8.65
N ASN A 101 -2.50 -3.41 -8.85
CA ASN A 101 -2.04 -2.35 -7.94
C ASN A 101 -3.18 -1.76 -7.12
N ALA A 102 -4.42 -1.76 -7.64
CA ALA A 102 -5.59 -1.23 -6.95
C ALA A 102 -6.87 -1.95 -7.37
N ILE A 103 -7.88 -1.89 -6.50
CA ILE A 103 -9.22 -2.47 -6.72
C ILE A 103 -10.28 -1.55 -6.14
N ASN A 104 -11.43 -1.39 -6.84
CA ASN A 104 -12.61 -0.72 -6.30
C ASN A 104 -13.68 -1.72 -5.80
N ASP A 105 -14.75 -1.21 -5.18
CA ASP A 105 -15.84 -2.05 -4.64
C ASP A 105 -16.71 -2.71 -5.73
N ALA A 106 -16.58 -2.31 -6.98
CA ALA A 106 -17.22 -2.98 -8.13
C ALA A 106 -16.38 -4.18 -8.64
N GLY A 107 -15.21 -4.46 -8.03
CA GLY A 107 -14.30 -5.52 -8.44
C GLY A 107 -13.48 -5.18 -9.69
N GLU A 108 -13.44 -3.90 -10.10
CA GLU A 108 -12.57 -3.45 -11.17
C GLU A 108 -11.15 -3.25 -10.63
N VAL A 109 -10.16 -3.75 -11.36
CA VAL A 109 -8.75 -3.75 -10.95
C VAL A 109 -7.91 -2.91 -11.89
N ALA A 110 -7.08 -2.03 -11.34
CA ALA A 110 -6.06 -1.29 -12.06
C ALA A 110 -4.67 -1.89 -11.82
N GLY A 111 -3.82 -1.86 -12.84
CA GLY A 111 -2.49 -2.45 -12.73
C GLY A 111 -1.63 -2.28 -13.97
N ALA A 112 -0.62 -3.10 -14.09
CA ALA A 112 0.32 -3.10 -15.21
C ALA A 112 0.55 -4.52 -15.75
N SER A 113 0.74 -4.63 -17.05
CA SER A 113 1.12 -5.87 -17.72
C SER A 113 2.12 -5.58 -18.84
N ASN A 114 3.09 -6.47 -19.02
CA ASN A 114 4.01 -6.34 -20.13
C ASN A 114 3.43 -6.95 -21.43
N THR A 115 4.05 -6.56 -22.55
CA THR A 115 3.75 -7.07 -23.90
C THR A 115 4.98 -7.78 -24.51
N GLY A 116 6.01 -8.07 -23.69
CA GLY A 116 7.32 -8.51 -24.15
C GLY A 116 8.25 -7.35 -24.53
N THR A 117 7.73 -6.17 -24.90
CA THR A 117 8.54 -4.99 -25.28
C THR A 117 8.31 -3.78 -24.39
N ALA A 118 7.17 -3.69 -23.70
CA ALA A 118 6.81 -2.55 -22.86
C ALA A 118 5.92 -3.01 -21.69
N ILE A 119 5.93 -2.25 -20.60
CA ILE A 119 4.97 -2.36 -19.49
C ILE A 119 3.89 -1.32 -19.74
N LEU A 120 2.63 -1.76 -19.75
CA LEU A 120 1.48 -0.93 -20.07
C LEU A 120 0.41 -0.99 -18.99
N PRO A 121 -0.23 0.14 -18.69
CA PRO A 121 -1.30 0.19 -17.71
C PRO A 121 -2.56 -0.52 -18.24
N PHE A 122 -3.28 -1.18 -17.33
CA PHE A 122 -4.57 -1.80 -17.64
C PHE A 122 -5.64 -1.45 -16.59
N VAL A 123 -6.89 -1.58 -17.01
CA VAL A 123 -8.03 -1.81 -16.14
C VAL A 123 -8.62 -3.17 -16.49
N TRP A 124 -8.96 -3.96 -15.48
CA TRP A 124 -9.58 -5.26 -15.63
C TRP A 124 -10.96 -5.27 -14.98
N SER A 125 -11.90 -5.98 -15.57
CA SER A 125 -13.18 -6.31 -14.96
C SER A 125 -13.60 -7.73 -15.34
N ASP A 126 -14.50 -8.32 -14.56
CA ASP A 126 -14.95 -9.70 -14.77
C ASP A 126 -15.57 -9.92 -16.17
N LYS A 127 -16.31 -8.94 -16.64
CA LYS A 127 -16.98 -8.98 -17.96
C LYS A 127 -16.08 -8.54 -19.11
N GLY A 128 -15.15 -7.60 -18.87
CA GLY A 128 -14.34 -6.97 -19.91
C GLY A 128 -12.96 -7.54 -20.10
N GLY A 129 -12.48 -8.37 -19.16
CA GLY A 129 -11.08 -8.82 -19.13
C GLY A 129 -10.10 -7.65 -18.98
N LEU A 130 -8.85 -7.85 -19.41
CA LEU A 130 -7.83 -6.80 -19.45
C LEU A 130 -8.11 -5.80 -20.58
N GLN A 131 -8.24 -4.53 -20.24
CA GLN A 131 -8.35 -3.41 -21.16
C GLN A 131 -7.18 -2.46 -20.97
N ARG A 132 -6.52 -2.08 -22.05
CA ARG A 132 -5.40 -1.14 -21.99
C ARG A 132 -5.89 0.27 -21.64
N VAL A 133 -5.22 0.89 -20.66
CA VAL A 133 -5.33 2.33 -20.42
C VAL A 133 -4.31 3.02 -21.35
N PRO A 134 -4.71 3.98 -22.19
CA PRO A 134 -3.80 4.64 -23.11
C PRO A 134 -2.72 5.44 -22.36
N LEU A 135 -1.50 5.44 -22.89
CA LEU A 135 -0.42 6.34 -22.50
C LEU A 135 -0.62 7.73 -23.15
N LEU A 136 0.15 8.71 -22.67
CA LEU A 136 0.26 9.99 -23.36
C LEU A 136 0.98 9.81 -24.70
N ALA A 137 0.71 10.73 -25.64
CA ALA A 137 1.30 10.68 -26.96
C ALA A 137 2.83 10.76 -26.90
N GLY A 138 3.50 9.79 -27.51
CA GLY A 138 4.99 9.68 -27.52
C GLY A 138 5.58 8.85 -26.39
N ASP A 139 4.79 8.49 -25.36
CA ASP A 139 5.25 7.63 -24.29
C ASP A 139 5.15 6.14 -24.66
N ASN A 140 6.00 5.34 -24.04
CA ASN A 140 6.17 3.94 -24.39
C ASN A 140 5.99 2.95 -23.24
N CYS A 141 5.89 3.42 -22.00
CA CYS A 141 5.62 2.57 -20.84
C CYS A 141 4.79 3.30 -19.78
N GLY A 142 4.18 2.55 -18.86
CA GLY A 142 3.42 3.10 -17.76
C GLY A 142 2.72 2.03 -16.93
N GLU A 143 2.12 2.48 -15.84
CA GLU A 143 1.37 1.65 -14.92
C GLU A 143 0.15 2.39 -14.38
N ALA A 144 -0.96 1.70 -14.17
CA ALA A 144 -2.09 2.21 -13.42
C ALA A 144 -1.90 1.91 -11.93
N VAL A 145 -2.06 2.94 -11.08
CA VAL A 145 -1.71 2.87 -9.66
C VAL A 145 -2.92 2.95 -8.74
N ALA A 146 -4.01 3.63 -9.15
CA ALA A 146 -5.25 3.69 -8.37
C ALA A 146 -6.48 3.71 -9.26
N ILE A 147 -7.62 3.31 -8.69
CA ILE A 147 -8.94 3.29 -9.32
C ILE A 147 -10.00 3.68 -8.29
N ASN A 148 -10.91 4.61 -8.64
CA ASN A 148 -11.99 5.02 -7.75
C ASN A 148 -13.30 4.24 -8.04
N LYS A 149 -14.36 4.52 -7.24
CA LYS A 149 -15.67 3.86 -7.39
C LYS A 149 -16.35 4.07 -8.75
N HIS A 150 -15.96 5.11 -9.50
CA HIS A 150 -16.50 5.41 -10.82
C HIS A 150 -15.75 4.69 -11.95
N GLY A 151 -14.71 3.90 -11.62
CA GLY A 151 -13.81 3.26 -12.57
C GLY A 151 -12.90 4.26 -13.29
N HIS A 152 -12.69 5.46 -12.71
CA HIS A 152 -11.66 6.37 -13.16
C HIS A 152 -10.31 5.88 -12.63
N VAL A 153 -9.28 5.98 -13.43
CA VAL A 153 -7.95 5.40 -13.15
C VAL A 153 -6.91 6.49 -13.18
N VAL A 154 -6.01 6.52 -12.21
CA VAL A 154 -4.77 7.26 -12.36
C VAL A 154 -3.65 6.31 -12.75
N SER A 155 -2.82 6.78 -13.67
CA SER A 155 -1.67 6.06 -14.19
C SER A 155 -0.46 6.98 -14.29
N ASN A 156 0.71 6.37 -14.31
CA ASN A 156 1.97 7.03 -14.61
C ASN A 156 2.37 6.67 -16.03
N SER A 157 2.49 7.66 -16.90
CA SER A 157 2.90 7.53 -18.29
C SER A 157 4.31 8.02 -18.45
N SER A 158 5.18 7.23 -19.06
CA SER A 158 6.61 7.51 -19.13
C SER A 158 7.14 7.35 -20.56
N GLY A 159 7.99 8.30 -20.95
CA GLY A 159 8.61 8.37 -22.25
C GLY A 159 9.83 9.28 -22.28
N PRO A 160 10.27 9.74 -23.45
CA PRO A 160 11.46 10.56 -23.62
C PRO A 160 11.43 11.90 -22.84
N THR A 161 10.24 12.40 -22.52
CA THR A 161 10.05 13.68 -21.81
C THR A 161 9.94 13.52 -20.29
N GLY A 162 10.10 12.31 -19.77
CA GLY A 162 10.00 11.97 -18.37
C GLY A 162 8.69 11.24 -18.03
N CYS A 163 8.34 11.26 -16.75
CA CYS A 163 7.11 10.63 -16.22
C CYS A 163 6.03 11.69 -15.98
N ARG A 164 4.80 11.35 -16.31
CA ARG A 164 3.60 12.19 -16.08
C ARG A 164 2.50 11.41 -15.39
N ALA A 165 1.90 12.03 -14.39
CA ALA A 165 0.65 11.57 -13.78
C ALA A 165 -0.53 11.84 -14.75
N VAL A 166 -1.36 10.83 -14.97
CA VAL A 166 -2.48 10.88 -15.92
C VAL A 166 -3.76 10.41 -15.24
N LEU A 167 -4.83 11.21 -15.31
CA LEU A 167 -6.17 10.76 -14.96
C LEU A 167 -6.89 10.28 -16.22
N TRP A 168 -7.30 9.03 -16.23
CA TRP A 168 -8.03 8.42 -17.32
C TRP A 168 -9.47 8.09 -16.93
N THR A 169 -10.40 8.36 -17.85
CA THR A 169 -11.79 7.92 -17.75
C THR A 169 -12.23 7.27 -19.06
N ARG A 170 -13.18 6.36 -19.01
CA ARG A 170 -13.76 5.75 -20.22
C ARG A 170 -14.41 6.78 -21.15
N LYS A 171 -14.88 7.91 -20.60
CA LYS A 171 -15.61 8.96 -21.35
C LYS A 171 -14.67 9.95 -22.01
N THR A 172 -13.61 10.39 -21.32
CA THR A 172 -12.76 11.51 -21.77
C THR A 172 -11.39 11.09 -22.26
N GLY A 173 -11.02 9.82 -22.07
CA GLY A 173 -9.65 9.37 -22.29
C GLY A 173 -8.68 9.84 -21.18
N GLY A 174 -7.39 9.86 -21.50
CA GLY A 174 -6.32 10.29 -20.58
C GLY A 174 -6.14 11.80 -20.59
N ARG A 175 -6.00 12.39 -19.41
CA ARG A 175 -5.63 13.79 -19.18
C ARG A 175 -4.33 13.85 -18.42
N ASP A 176 -3.31 14.50 -18.97
CA ASP A 176 -2.08 14.85 -18.26
C ASP A 176 -2.42 15.78 -17.08
N LEU A 177 -1.99 15.44 -15.89
CA LEU A 177 -2.19 16.25 -14.68
C LEU A 177 -1.14 17.35 -14.52
N GLY A 178 -0.11 17.34 -15.39
CA GLY A 178 0.96 18.31 -15.37
C GLY A 178 1.92 18.15 -14.20
N THR A 179 2.75 19.20 -14.03
CA THR A 179 3.77 19.30 -12.97
C THR A 179 3.56 20.57 -12.17
N LEU A 180 4.31 20.77 -11.11
CA LEU A 180 4.46 22.07 -10.49
C LEU A 180 5.25 23.04 -11.40
N PRO A 181 5.10 24.36 -11.24
CA PRO A 181 5.85 25.34 -12.03
C PRO A 181 7.36 25.09 -11.98
N GLY A 182 7.97 24.98 -13.16
CA GLY A 182 9.40 24.68 -13.32
C GLY A 182 9.80 23.23 -13.07
N GLY A 183 8.84 22.34 -12.78
CA GLY A 183 9.09 20.92 -12.60
C GLY A 183 9.19 20.14 -13.92
N SER A 184 9.91 19.02 -13.90
CA SER A 184 10.19 18.18 -15.06
C SER A 184 9.39 16.88 -15.10
N TYR A 185 8.84 16.43 -13.98
CA TYR A 185 8.05 15.19 -13.88
C TYR A 185 6.95 15.27 -12.83
N SER A 186 6.02 14.34 -12.92
CA SER A 186 5.00 14.07 -11.91
C SER A 186 4.67 12.59 -11.84
N ARG A 187 4.28 12.11 -10.66
CA ARG A 187 3.77 10.75 -10.43
C ARG A 187 2.54 10.80 -9.53
N ALA A 188 1.50 10.08 -9.93
CA ALA A 188 0.34 9.83 -9.10
C ALA A 188 0.58 8.59 -8.23
N HIS A 189 0.02 8.59 -7.01
CA HIS A 189 0.03 7.44 -6.12
C HIS A 189 -1.39 6.99 -5.76
N ASP A 190 -2.33 7.92 -5.59
CA ASP A 190 -3.69 7.57 -5.18
C ASP A 190 -4.74 8.55 -5.74
N LEU A 191 -6.01 8.12 -5.71
CA LEU A 191 -7.16 8.81 -6.32
C LEU A 191 -8.39 8.62 -5.44
N ASN A 192 -9.06 9.71 -5.05
CA ASN A 192 -10.33 9.64 -4.35
C ASN A 192 -11.55 9.63 -5.28
N ASP A 193 -12.75 9.49 -4.70
CA ASP A 193 -14.02 9.45 -5.44
C ASP A 193 -14.45 10.80 -6.03
N SER A 194 -13.78 11.89 -5.65
CA SER A 194 -13.99 13.23 -6.20
C SER A 194 -13.07 13.58 -7.38
N ASP A 195 -12.27 12.59 -7.86
CA ASP A 195 -11.24 12.78 -8.88
C ASP A 195 -10.09 13.71 -8.42
N GLU A 196 -9.85 13.81 -7.11
CA GLU A 196 -8.65 14.43 -6.59
C GLU A 196 -7.54 13.37 -6.51
N VAL A 197 -6.34 13.72 -6.95
CA VAL A 197 -5.19 12.81 -7.08
C VAL A 197 -4.07 13.26 -6.17
N ALA A 198 -3.53 12.36 -5.37
CA ALA A 198 -2.35 12.57 -4.55
C ALA A 198 -1.11 11.95 -5.20
N GLY A 199 0.05 12.60 -5.02
CA GLY A 199 1.31 12.09 -5.55
C GLY A 199 2.47 13.04 -5.34
N VAL A 200 3.44 13.00 -6.24
CA VAL A 200 4.66 13.83 -6.20
C VAL A 200 4.87 14.54 -7.53
N ALA A 201 5.38 15.76 -7.48
CA ALA A 201 5.88 16.46 -8.65
C ALA A 201 7.19 17.17 -8.32
N ALA A 202 8.06 17.23 -9.33
CA ALA A 202 9.28 18.01 -9.24
C ALA A 202 8.95 19.51 -9.16
N SER A 203 9.79 20.24 -8.43
CA SER A 203 9.84 21.70 -8.40
C SER A 203 11.30 22.17 -8.37
N PRO A 204 11.59 23.45 -8.62
CA PRO A 204 12.95 23.98 -8.48
C PRO A 204 13.54 23.82 -7.06
N ALA A 205 12.69 23.68 -6.06
CA ALA A 205 13.07 23.51 -4.66
C ALA A 205 13.13 22.02 -4.22
N GLY A 206 13.01 21.08 -5.16
CA GLY A 206 12.99 19.61 -4.92
C GLY A 206 11.59 19.02 -5.11
N ASP A 207 11.46 17.75 -4.80
CA ASP A 207 10.21 17.02 -4.93
C ASP A 207 9.19 17.49 -3.88
N ARG A 208 7.92 17.61 -4.30
CA ARG A 208 6.81 18.07 -3.47
C ARG A 208 5.64 17.11 -3.52
N ALA A 209 5.07 16.83 -2.36
CA ALA A 209 3.73 16.27 -2.24
C ALA A 209 2.74 17.18 -2.96
N VAL A 210 1.95 16.64 -3.87
CA VAL A 210 1.00 17.39 -4.70
C VAL A 210 -0.38 16.80 -4.59
N LEU A 211 -1.38 17.66 -4.55
CA LEU A 211 -2.78 17.37 -4.73
C LEU A 211 -3.24 17.99 -6.06
N TRP A 212 -3.56 17.16 -7.05
CA TRP A 212 -4.25 17.60 -8.27
C TRP A 212 -5.75 17.58 -8.00
N THR A 213 -6.38 18.73 -8.19
CA THR A 213 -7.82 18.86 -8.05
C THR A 213 -8.57 18.31 -9.27
N LYS A 214 -9.86 18.09 -9.15
CA LYS A 214 -10.72 17.69 -10.29
C LYS A 214 -10.63 18.66 -11.48
N SER A 215 -10.48 19.97 -11.23
CA SER A 215 -10.28 20.98 -12.26
C SER A 215 -8.94 20.84 -13.00
N GLY A 216 -7.97 20.17 -12.40
CA GLY A 216 -6.62 19.96 -12.94
C GLY A 216 -5.57 20.88 -12.35
N ASP A 217 -5.91 21.66 -11.32
CA ASP A 217 -4.94 22.51 -10.64
C ASP A 217 -4.02 21.66 -9.77
N ALA A 218 -2.72 21.81 -9.95
CA ALA A 218 -1.69 21.18 -9.10
C ALA A 218 -1.41 22.07 -7.89
N ARG A 219 -1.70 21.57 -6.69
CA ARG A 219 -1.43 22.24 -5.43
C ARG A 219 -0.20 21.63 -4.76
N ASP A 220 0.84 22.42 -4.57
CA ASP A 220 1.98 22.08 -3.70
C ASP A 220 1.51 22.03 -2.24
N LEU A 221 1.70 20.89 -1.58
CA LEU A 221 1.32 20.69 -0.17
C LEU A 221 2.42 21.13 0.80
N GLY A 222 3.60 21.51 0.29
CA GLY A 222 4.76 21.92 1.07
C GLY A 222 5.53 20.75 1.68
N THR A 223 6.32 21.08 2.71
CA THR A 223 7.10 20.14 3.52
C THR A 223 6.85 20.41 5.01
N LEU A 224 7.20 19.48 5.87
CA LEU A 224 7.32 19.78 7.30
C LEU A 224 8.47 20.78 7.54
N PRO A 225 8.41 21.59 8.62
CA PRO A 225 9.45 22.55 8.93
C PRO A 225 10.85 21.94 8.97
N GLY A 226 11.78 22.52 8.20
CA GLY A 226 13.16 22.07 8.11
C GLY A 226 13.43 20.96 7.08
N ASP A 227 12.39 20.40 6.45
CA ASP A 227 12.54 19.35 5.43
C ASP A 227 12.71 19.95 4.02
N LEU A 228 13.28 19.14 3.13
CA LEU A 228 13.68 19.55 1.78
C LEU A 228 12.71 19.04 0.72
N THR A 229 12.14 17.86 0.91
CA THR A 229 11.25 17.19 -0.04
C THR A 229 10.05 16.58 0.66
N SER A 230 8.99 16.30 -0.09
CA SER A 230 7.81 15.59 0.41
C SER A 230 7.15 14.79 -0.71
N GLU A 231 6.42 13.76 -0.33
CA GLU A 231 5.68 12.89 -1.24
C GLU A 231 4.35 12.47 -0.61
N ALA A 232 3.25 12.64 -1.34
CA ALA A 232 1.92 12.21 -0.93
C ALA A 232 1.69 10.77 -1.40
N MET A 233 1.34 9.87 -0.50
CA MET A 233 1.19 8.43 -0.76
C MET A 233 -0.26 7.99 -0.90
N ALA A 234 -1.18 8.62 -0.15
CA ALA A 234 -2.60 8.26 -0.20
C ALA A 234 -3.51 9.47 0.08
N ILE A 235 -4.77 9.35 -0.36
CA ILE A 235 -5.82 10.35 -0.17
C ILE A 235 -7.13 9.66 0.17
N ASN A 236 -7.89 10.21 1.14
CA ASN A 236 -9.24 9.75 1.44
C ASN A 236 -10.33 10.57 0.73
N ASN A 237 -11.61 10.20 0.91
CA ASN A 237 -12.73 10.89 0.29
C ASN A 237 -13.06 12.25 0.90
N ALA A 238 -12.50 12.59 2.07
CA ALA A 238 -12.54 13.96 2.63
C ALA A 238 -11.51 14.90 1.98
N GLY A 239 -10.56 14.35 1.20
CA GLY A 239 -9.45 15.07 0.61
C GLY A 239 -8.27 15.25 1.57
N ASP A 240 -8.22 14.46 2.65
CA ASP A 240 -7.06 14.41 3.53
C ASP A 240 -5.97 13.55 2.88
N VAL A 241 -4.74 14.03 2.90
CA VAL A 241 -3.59 13.43 2.23
C VAL A 241 -2.55 13.01 3.25
N VAL A 242 -2.01 11.80 3.09
CA VAL A 242 -0.90 11.32 3.91
C VAL A 242 0.31 10.95 3.06
N GLY A 243 1.47 10.96 3.70
CA GLY A 243 2.72 10.61 3.04
C GLY A 243 3.91 10.84 3.97
N TYR A 244 5.01 11.26 3.40
CA TYR A 244 6.21 11.59 4.18
C TYR A 244 6.87 12.89 3.68
N SER A 245 7.51 13.56 4.60
CA SER A 245 8.40 14.71 4.37
C SER A 245 9.81 14.31 4.78
N LYS A 246 10.81 14.72 4.02
CA LYS A 246 12.20 14.28 4.20
C LYS A 246 13.16 15.45 4.28
N GLY A 247 14.00 15.42 5.30
CA GLY A 247 15.05 16.39 5.55
C GLY A 247 16.27 15.79 6.23
N PRO A 248 17.14 16.61 6.80
CA PRO A 248 18.36 16.17 7.49
C PRO A 248 18.10 15.21 8.66
N SER A 249 16.92 15.29 9.28
CA SER A 249 16.52 14.45 10.43
C SER A 249 15.91 13.10 10.03
N GLY A 250 15.83 12.77 8.75
CA GLY A 250 15.19 11.53 8.26
C GLY A 250 13.88 11.80 7.54
N MET A 251 13.06 10.75 7.42
CA MET A 251 11.69 10.84 6.89
C MET A 251 10.70 10.95 8.04
N ARG A 252 9.69 11.80 7.89
CA ARG A 252 8.63 12.02 8.87
C ARG A 252 7.26 11.89 8.21
N ALA A 253 6.44 10.98 8.74
CA ALA A 253 5.07 10.79 8.29
C ALA A 253 4.25 12.08 8.53
N PHE A 254 3.41 12.44 7.57
CA PHE A 254 2.51 13.59 7.70
C PHE A 254 1.06 13.24 7.36
N LEU A 255 0.15 14.02 7.93
CA LEU A 255 -1.22 14.21 7.50
C LEU A 255 -1.38 15.67 7.05
N TRP A 256 -1.85 15.87 5.81
CA TRP A 256 -2.24 17.17 5.31
C TRP A 256 -3.75 17.24 5.20
N THR A 257 -4.34 18.34 5.68
CA THR A 257 -5.77 18.61 5.54
C THR A 257 -5.99 20.01 4.95
N LYS A 258 -7.13 20.21 4.28
CA LYS A 258 -7.47 21.47 3.61
C LYS A 258 -7.47 22.69 4.54
N GLY A 259 -7.82 22.49 5.83
CA GLY A 259 -7.90 23.55 6.83
C GLY A 259 -6.70 23.62 7.78
N GLY A 260 -5.99 22.51 7.99
CA GLY A 260 -4.90 22.42 8.97
C GLY A 260 -3.50 22.46 8.36
N GLY A 261 -3.37 22.31 7.03
CA GLY A 261 -2.07 22.16 6.39
C GLY A 261 -1.40 20.84 6.73
N MET A 262 -0.07 20.79 6.61
CA MET A 262 0.74 19.60 6.87
C MET A 262 1.10 19.50 8.35
N GLN A 263 0.79 18.35 8.97
CA GLN A 263 1.05 18.05 10.38
C GLN A 263 1.86 16.74 10.46
N GLU A 264 2.85 16.70 11.33
CA GLU A 264 3.63 15.50 11.61
C GLU A 264 2.80 14.48 12.43
N LEU A 265 2.89 13.20 12.08
CA LEU A 265 2.17 12.11 12.77
C LEU A 265 2.99 11.49 13.91
N GLY A 266 4.28 11.78 13.97
CA GLY A 266 5.22 11.23 14.95
C GLY A 266 6.02 10.02 14.44
N ILE A 267 6.83 9.49 15.34
CA ILE A 267 7.74 8.35 15.15
C ILE A 267 7.59 7.44 16.35
N LEU A 268 7.70 6.11 16.18
CA LEU A 268 7.67 5.18 17.29
C LEU A 268 8.87 5.38 18.24
N PRO A 269 8.72 5.06 19.53
CA PRO A 269 9.80 5.27 20.51
C PRO A 269 11.12 4.60 20.10
N GLY A 270 12.20 5.38 20.17
CA GLY A 270 13.56 4.94 19.82
C GLY A 270 13.87 4.95 18.32
N GLY A 271 12.90 5.28 17.46
CA GLY A 271 13.08 5.42 16.02
C GLY A 271 13.55 6.81 15.60
N ASN A 272 13.86 6.96 14.30
CA ASN A 272 14.30 8.22 13.71
C ASN A 272 13.61 8.53 12.35
N SER A 273 12.72 7.64 11.90
CA SER A 273 12.03 7.78 10.62
C SER A 273 10.62 7.19 10.68
N SER A 274 9.69 7.79 9.95
CA SER A 274 8.34 7.26 9.74
C SER A 274 7.80 7.68 8.37
N ARG A 275 6.87 6.89 7.82
CA ARG A 275 6.14 7.21 6.59
C ARG A 275 4.71 6.66 6.65
N ALA A 276 3.74 7.49 6.29
CA ALA A 276 2.36 7.10 6.16
C ALA A 276 2.11 6.59 4.73
N LEU A 277 1.46 5.44 4.59
CA LEU A 277 1.30 4.74 3.32
C LEU A 277 -0.16 4.63 2.87
N ALA A 278 -1.11 4.62 3.81
CA ALA A 278 -2.53 4.59 3.49
C ALA A 278 -3.36 5.32 4.56
N ILE A 279 -4.51 5.81 4.14
CA ILE A 279 -5.52 6.47 4.99
C ILE A 279 -6.90 6.00 4.56
N ASN A 280 -7.80 5.76 5.52
CA ASN A 280 -9.20 5.48 5.23
C ASN A 280 -10.11 6.71 5.44
N ASP A 281 -11.41 6.57 5.14
CA ASP A 281 -12.37 7.68 5.23
C ASP A 281 -12.68 8.13 6.68
N SER A 282 -12.34 7.33 7.69
CA SER A 282 -12.43 7.73 9.09
C SER A 282 -11.19 8.50 9.58
N GLY A 283 -10.17 8.65 8.74
CA GLY A 283 -8.93 9.34 9.07
C GLY A 283 -7.92 8.46 9.82
N THR A 284 -8.13 7.13 9.87
CA THR A 284 -7.13 6.19 10.38
C THR A 284 -6.02 6.05 9.35
N VAL A 285 -4.77 6.25 9.78
CA VAL A 285 -3.56 6.19 8.94
C VAL A 285 -2.74 4.97 9.32
N VAL A 286 -2.16 4.30 8.32
CA VAL A 286 -1.21 3.21 8.52
C VAL A 286 0.08 3.43 7.73
N GLY A 287 1.15 2.82 8.20
CA GLY A 287 2.45 2.97 7.55
C GLY A 287 3.56 2.18 8.24
N SER A 288 4.78 2.68 8.12
CA SER A 288 5.96 2.12 8.78
C SER A 288 6.73 3.20 9.54
N SER A 289 7.32 2.83 10.65
CA SER A 289 8.20 3.67 11.47
C SER A 289 9.36 2.84 12.01
N ASP A 290 10.51 3.46 12.08
CA ASP A 290 11.58 2.90 12.89
C ASP A 290 11.16 2.91 14.37
N SER A 291 11.69 1.95 15.13
CA SER A 291 11.57 1.81 16.57
C SER A 291 12.93 1.43 17.17
N ALA A 292 13.02 1.29 18.48
CA ALA A 292 14.25 0.81 19.14
C ALA A 292 14.66 -0.62 18.72
N SER A 293 13.72 -1.42 18.17
CA SER A 293 13.93 -2.82 17.76
C SER A 293 13.94 -3.02 16.23
N GLY A 294 13.86 -1.94 15.44
CA GLY A 294 13.87 -2.01 13.98
C GLY A 294 12.65 -1.33 13.33
N GLY A 295 12.40 -1.66 12.08
CA GLY A 295 11.25 -1.14 11.33
C GLY A 295 9.96 -1.85 11.74
N HIS A 296 8.93 -1.09 12.12
CA HIS A 296 7.65 -1.60 12.58
C HIS A 296 6.48 -0.96 11.81
N ALA A 297 5.43 -1.76 11.58
CA ALA A 297 4.15 -1.27 11.11
C ALA A 297 3.44 -0.49 12.21
N PHE A 298 2.84 0.64 11.85
CA PHE A 298 2.05 1.44 12.80
C PHE A 298 0.62 1.69 12.32
N VAL A 299 -0.26 1.99 13.27
CA VAL A 299 -1.55 2.65 13.07
C VAL A 299 -1.52 4.00 13.79
N TRP A 300 -2.13 5.01 13.18
CA TRP A 300 -2.30 6.33 13.78
C TRP A 300 -3.75 6.75 13.72
N GLU A 301 -4.25 7.30 14.80
CA GLU A 301 -5.55 7.95 14.91
C GLU A 301 -5.39 9.26 15.68
N LYS A 302 -6.26 10.22 15.39
CA LYS A 302 -6.17 11.56 16.00
C LYS A 302 -6.22 11.56 17.53
N GLN A 303 -6.93 10.58 18.11
CA GLN A 303 -7.12 10.47 19.57
C GLN A 303 -5.96 9.77 20.28
N THR A 304 -5.36 8.77 19.63
CA THR A 304 -4.31 7.91 20.24
C THR A 304 -2.91 8.27 19.80
N GLY A 305 -2.76 9.01 18.67
CA GLY A 305 -1.46 9.21 18.03
C GLY A 305 -0.97 7.94 17.35
N ILE A 306 0.36 7.84 17.18
CA ILE A 306 1.02 6.68 16.57
C ILE A 306 1.10 5.51 17.56
N VAL A 307 0.70 4.32 17.12
CA VAL A 307 0.69 3.07 17.91
C VAL A 307 1.37 1.97 17.08
N ASP A 308 2.26 1.21 17.71
CA ASP A 308 2.93 0.07 17.10
C ASP A 308 1.97 -1.12 16.96
N LEU A 309 1.78 -1.62 15.74
CA LEU A 309 0.92 -2.80 15.51
C LEU A 309 1.51 -4.10 16.09
N ASN A 310 2.80 -4.12 16.43
CA ASN A 310 3.45 -5.28 17.09
C ASN A 310 3.14 -5.39 18.58
N GLU A 311 2.64 -4.34 19.22
CA GLU A 311 2.15 -4.40 20.61
C GLU A 311 0.96 -5.37 20.77
N ALA A 312 0.34 -5.79 19.65
CA ALA A 312 -0.70 -6.84 19.61
C ALA A 312 -0.24 -8.25 20.05
N GLY A 313 0.98 -8.40 20.58
CA GLY A 313 1.48 -9.68 21.10
C GLY A 313 2.00 -10.65 20.04
N LEU A 314 2.22 -10.20 18.81
CA LEU A 314 2.73 -11.00 17.69
C LEU A 314 4.16 -11.51 17.91
N GLY A 315 4.95 -10.82 18.71
CA GLY A 315 6.31 -11.24 19.11
C GLY A 315 6.35 -12.61 19.79
N ALA A 316 5.27 -13.00 20.49
CA ALA A 316 5.15 -14.35 21.06
C ALA A 316 5.09 -15.45 19.97
N LEU A 317 4.74 -15.10 18.74
CA LEU A 317 4.67 -15.97 17.58
C LEU A 317 5.94 -15.92 16.73
N GLY A 318 6.93 -15.09 17.12
CA GLY A 318 8.13 -14.86 16.34
C GLY A 318 7.84 -14.14 15.02
N ILE A 319 6.88 -13.20 14.99
CA ILE A 319 6.51 -12.40 13.83
C ILE A 319 6.67 -10.93 14.20
N VAL A 320 7.28 -10.16 13.29
CA VAL A 320 7.34 -8.69 13.34
C VAL A 320 6.64 -8.14 12.10
N LEU A 321 5.63 -7.31 12.30
CA LEU A 321 5.01 -6.52 11.22
C LEU A 321 5.89 -5.30 10.96
N VAL A 322 6.43 -5.20 9.75
CA VAL A 322 7.39 -4.15 9.38
C VAL A 322 6.74 -2.99 8.63
N GLU A 323 5.64 -3.24 7.92
CA GLU A 323 4.96 -2.23 7.13
C GLU A 323 3.47 -2.54 7.01
N ALA A 324 2.60 -1.55 7.24
CA ALA A 324 1.18 -1.58 6.92
C ALA A 324 0.92 -0.66 5.71
N HIS A 325 0.49 -1.22 4.57
CA HIS A 325 0.48 -0.52 3.29
C HIS A 325 -0.91 -0.31 2.69
N ALA A 326 -1.97 -0.87 3.28
CA ALA A 326 -3.34 -0.61 2.87
C ALA A 326 -4.30 -0.72 4.05
N ILE A 327 -5.37 0.06 4.02
CA ILE A 327 -6.46 0.04 4.99
C ILE A 327 -7.77 0.36 4.27
N ASN A 328 -8.87 -0.35 4.62
CA ASN A 328 -10.20 -0.07 4.08
C ASN A 328 -11.09 0.67 5.09
N ARG A 329 -12.36 0.96 4.70
CA ARG A 329 -13.34 1.65 5.55
C ARG A 329 -13.73 0.87 6.80
N LYS A 330 -13.59 -0.46 6.79
CA LYS A 330 -13.85 -1.31 7.96
C LYS A 330 -12.68 -1.30 8.95
N GLY A 331 -11.54 -0.68 8.59
CA GLY A 331 -10.31 -0.72 9.38
C GLY A 331 -9.52 -2.02 9.20
N GLU A 332 -9.85 -2.85 8.20
CA GLU A 332 -9.03 -4.00 7.82
C GLU A 332 -7.73 -3.51 7.20
N ILE A 333 -6.58 -4.03 7.68
CA ILE A 333 -5.24 -3.57 7.32
C ILE A 333 -4.47 -4.69 6.62
N LEU A 334 -3.85 -4.39 5.47
CA LEU A 334 -2.83 -5.26 4.90
C LEU A 334 -1.46 -4.84 5.41
N ALA A 335 -0.72 -5.80 5.95
CA ALA A 335 0.62 -5.60 6.48
C ALA A 335 1.59 -6.64 5.94
N MET A 336 2.85 -6.24 5.82
CA MET A 336 3.99 -7.12 5.57
C MET A 336 4.74 -7.34 6.88
N GLY A 337 5.27 -8.55 7.04
CA GLY A 337 6.05 -8.91 8.22
C GLY A 337 7.16 -9.89 7.87
N GLU A 338 7.99 -10.13 8.85
CA GLU A 338 9.09 -11.08 8.78
C GLU A 338 9.14 -11.95 10.03
N MET A 339 9.92 -13.04 9.98
CA MET A 339 10.15 -13.86 11.16
C MET A 339 11.16 -13.15 12.07
N ASP A 340 10.83 -13.04 13.35
CA ASP A 340 11.79 -12.60 14.37
C ASP A 340 12.89 -13.66 14.57
N HIS A 341 14.07 -13.34 14.14
CA HIS A 341 15.26 -14.21 14.27
C HIS A 341 15.95 -14.11 15.63
N GLY A 342 15.38 -13.38 16.59
CA GLY A 342 15.86 -13.32 17.97
C GLY A 342 17.25 -12.70 18.12
N GLY A 343 17.60 -11.71 17.29
CA GLY A 343 18.87 -10.98 17.40
C GLY A 343 20.09 -11.71 16.83
N MET A 344 19.89 -12.74 16.00
CA MET A 344 21.00 -13.33 15.22
C MET A 344 21.52 -12.33 14.20
N ALA A 345 22.83 -12.16 14.14
CA ALA A 345 23.47 -11.26 13.20
C ALA A 345 23.19 -11.71 11.74
N PRO A 346 23.05 -10.77 10.77
CA PRO A 346 22.79 -11.09 9.36
C PRO A 346 23.85 -12.00 8.72
N GLU A 347 25.05 -12.03 9.25
CA GLU A 347 26.21 -12.81 8.77
C GLU A 347 26.07 -14.32 9.00
N ASP A 348 25.16 -14.76 9.88
CA ASP A 348 24.93 -16.17 10.17
C ASP A 348 23.95 -16.85 9.19
N HIS A 349 23.38 -16.10 8.23
CA HIS A 349 22.46 -16.63 7.24
C HIS A 349 23.17 -17.02 5.93
N ILE A 350 23.50 -18.30 5.80
CA ILE A 350 24.02 -18.90 4.55
C ILE A 350 22.89 -19.05 3.47
N CYS A 351 21.61 -18.82 3.85
CA CYS A 351 20.46 -18.93 2.95
C CYS A 351 19.93 -17.54 2.57
N ALA A 352 19.37 -17.42 1.35
CA ALA A 352 18.64 -16.23 0.94
C ALA A 352 17.58 -15.85 1.98
N PRO A 353 17.34 -14.54 2.23
CA PRO A 353 16.30 -14.10 3.16
C PRO A 353 14.96 -14.73 2.78
N ALA A 354 14.22 -15.21 3.78
CA ALA A 354 12.89 -15.74 3.56
C ALA A 354 12.00 -14.65 2.92
N PRO A 355 11.11 -15.01 1.99
CA PRO A 355 10.20 -14.03 1.40
C PRO A 355 9.37 -13.37 2.51
N PRO A 356 9.05 -12.06 2.39
CA PRO A 356 8.24 -11.37 3.38
C PRO A 356 6.87 -12.06 3.49
N LEU A 357 6.38 -12.15 4.73
CA LEU A 357 5.05 -12.67 5.02
C LEU A 357 4.02 -11.55 4.84
N SER A 358 2.82 -11.93 4.45
CA SER A 358 1.69 -10.98 4.28
C SER A 358 0.58 -11.32 5.24
N PHE A 359 -0.02 -10.30 5.84
CA PHE A 359 -1.05 -10.42 6.87
C PHE A 359 -2.24 -9.52 6.59
N LEU A 360 -3.43 -10.03 6.93
CA LEU A 360 -4.64 -9.24 7.06
C LEU A 360 -4.96 -9.09 8.56
N LEU A 361 -5.08 -7.86 9.02
CA LEU A 361 -5.51 -7.51 10.36
C LEU A 361 -6.97 -7.05 10.29
N THR A 362 -7.86 -7.78 10.96
CA THR A 362 -9.29 -7.46 11.01
C THR A 362 -9.65 -6.96 12.41
N PRO A 363 -10.22 -5.73 12.58
CA PRO A 363 -10.64 -5.26 13.88
C PRO A 363 -11.66 -6.20 14.54
N THR A 364 -11.52 -6.46 15.85
CA THR A 364 -12.45 -7.33 16.60
C THR A 364 -13.78 -6.64 16.91
N ASP A 365 -13.80 -5.31 16.94
CA ASP A 365 -14.95 -4.47 17.25
C ASP A 365 -15.56 -3.86 15.99
N ALA A 366 -15.37 -4.48 14.82
CA ALA A 366 -16.04 -4.06 13.59
C ALA A 366 -17.55 -4.22 13.74
N PRO A 367 -18.37 -3.18 13.44
CA PRO A 367 -19.82 -3.20 13.59
C PRO A 367 -20.50 -4.22 12.67
#